data_d129e59dece1473a96f0fdb7b2603437
#
_entry.id   d129e59dece1473a96f0fdb7b2603437
#
_cell.length_a   1.000
_cell.length_b   1.000
_cell.length_c   1.000
_cell.angle_alpha   90.00
_cell.angle_beta   90.00
_cell.angle_gamma   90.00
#
_symmetry.space_group_name_H-M   'P 1'
#
loop_
_entity.id
_entity.type
_entity.pdbx_description
1 polymer ?
#
loop_
_entity_poly.entity_id
_entity_poly.type
_entity_poly.pdbx_seq_one_letter_code
_entity_poly.pdbx_strand_id
1 'polypeptide(L)'
;MLLFWCEPDYLLAMAVWSALLVVALRMLLLWRRRLKAASNEVVEARRERSGSKRSAQQTGSVVSGSVVSGSWKLKLAFSVWALVALLTSLELGFAAFVDTTDAFNATNVCHRWFRRHVDPYRNEAGFRDRRELKAGPQDDVRQIYFFGDSFTIAQGVDRLDDRFTDRVEAELNRRRGSTGKEIRVANLGEFGWDVSLIEGMVRATLEQGYRPDVLVYVYMLNDIEGYDPRTEIAIRSIQRSRSTFWLWTRTYFFNWMHFCWQQAQAGRTVDYFPHLADSYDSPVWQNVRAALQRIKERCDEHGVEFRMAFFPFLHNLGPEYPFEHAHQKLAEFCDEAGVKYLDLEPVLTPHGDEGLMVNRFDNHPNERCHALVAEAIVGQLLQDQIEKTVGEESLD
;
A
#
# COMPACT_ATOMS: atom_id res chain seq x y z
N MET A 1 -7.21 -13.19 -12.60
CA MET A 1 -5.76 -13.00 -12.85
C MET A 1 -5.48 -11.50 -12.87
N LEU A 2 -4.48 -11.03 -12.14
CA LEU A 2 -4.21 -9.60 -11.93
C LEU A 2 -3.67 -8.87 -13.17
N LEU A 3 -3.26 -9.60 -14.21
CA LEU A 3 -2.73 -9.02 -15.45
C LEU A 3 -3.69 -8.03 -16.12
N PHE A 4 -4.99 -8.22 -15.95
CA PHE A 4 -6.00 -7.30 -16.51
C PHE A 4 -5.86 -5.86 -15.94
N TRP A 5 -5.31 -5.73 -14.74
CA TRP A 5 -5.11 -4.46 -14.05
C TRP A 5 -3.71 -3.87 -14.25
N CYS A 6 -2.84 -4.54 -15.03
CA CYS A 6 -1.54 -3.99 -15.39
C CYS A 6 -1.68 -2.90 -16.47
N GLU A 7 -0.69 -2.01 -16.54
CA GLU A 7 -0.63 -0.98 -17.57
C GLU A 7 -0.62 -1.61 -18.96
N PRO A 8 -1.37 -1.09 -19.96
CA PRO A 8 -1.40 -1.62 -21.32
C PRO A 8 -0.02 -1.68 -21.95
N ASP A 9 0.82 -0.66 -21.72
CA ASP A 9 2.20 -0.61 -22.23
C ASP A 9 3.07 -1.73 -21.67
N TYR A 10 2.88 -2.08 -20.39
CA TYR A 10 3.54 -3.23 -19.79
C TYR A 10 3.13 -4.54 -20.46
N LEU A 11 1.83 -4.75 -20.64
CA LEU A 11 1.30 -5.97 -21.27
C LEU A 11 1.83 -6.13 -22.70
N LEU A 12 1.83 -5.05 -23.48
CA LEU A 12 2.38 -5.04 -24.83
C LEU A 12 3.88 -5.36 -24.82
N ALA A 13 4.65 -4.69 -23.96
CA ALA A 13 6.09 -4.94 -23.84
C ALA A 13 6.39 -6.39 -23.45
N MET A 14 5.66 -6.96 -22.52
CA MET A 14 5.84 -8.35 -22.09
C MET A 14 5.42 -9.36 -23.17
N ALA A 15 4.38 -9.05 -23.95
CA ALA A 15 3.98 -9.88 -25.09
C ALA A 15 5.07 -9.91 -26.17
N VAL A 16 5.59 -8.73 -26.55
CA VAL A 16 6.70 -8.61 -27.52
C VAL A 16 7.95 -9.33 -27.01
N TRP A 17 8.31 -9.11 -25.74
CA TRP A 17 9.48 -9.76 -25.12
C TRP A 17 9.35 -11.29 -25.10
N SER A 18 8.19 -11.81 -24.73
CA SER A 18 7.92 -13.26 -24.72
C SER A 18 8.02 -13.86 -26.13
N ALA A 19 7.52 -13.16 -27.15
CA ALA A 19 7.66 -13.58 -28.55
C ALA A 19 9.13 -13.63 -28.99
N LEU A 20 9.94 -12.62 -28.61
CA LEU A 20 11.38 -12.60 -28.89
C LEU A 20 12.12 -13.77 -28.23
N LEU A 21 11.75 -14.13 -26.99
CA LEU A 21 12.31 -15.31 -26.31
C LEU A 21 12.01 -16.61 -27.05
N VAL A 22 10.79 -16.77 -27.59
CA VAL A 22 10.41 -17.94 -28.40
C VAL A 22 11.23 -17.98 -29.70
N VAL A 23 11.40 -16.84 -30.35
CA VAL A 23 12.24 -16.74 -31.58
C VAL A 23 13.69 -17.08 -31.26
N ALA A 24 14.24 -16.53 -30.18
CA ALA A 24 15.61 -16.84 -29.76
C ALA A 24 15.80 -18.33 -29.46
N LEU A 25 14.83 -18.97 -28.78
CA LEU A 25 14.85 -20.41 -28.54
C LEU A 25 14.88 -21.21 -29.86
N ARG A 26 14.03 -20.87 -30.82
CA ARG A 26 14.03 -21.51 -32.17
C ARG A 26 15.37 -21.35 -32.84
N MET A 27 15.99 -20.19 -32.80
CA MET A 27 17.31 -19.95 -33.37
C MET A 27 18.39 -20.78 -32.68
N LEU A 28 18.39 -20.89 -31.37
CA LEU A 28 19.30 -21.74 -30.59
C LEU A 28 19.14 -23.21 -30.94
N LEU A 29 17.92 -23.70 -31.12
CA LEU A 29 17.62 -25.07 -31.54
C LEU A 29 18.11 -25.35 -32.96
N LEU A 30 17.94 -24.41 -33.90
CA LEU A 30 18.45 -24.50 -35.26
C LEU A 30 19.99 -24.51 -35.26
N TRP A 31 20.62 -23.66 -34.46
CA TRP A 31 22.07 -23.63 -34.31
C TRP A 31 22.60 -24.96 -33.73
N ARG A 32 21.94 -25.51 -32.73
CA ARG A 32 22.25 -26.85 -32.16
C ARG A 32 22.15 -27.93 -33.24
N ARG A 33 21.11 -27.93 -34.10
CA ARG A 33 20.93 -28.88 -35.20
C ARG A 33 22.07 -28.77 -36.22
N ARG A 34 22.46 -27.55 -36.61
CA ARG A 34 23.58 -27.30 -37.56
C ARG A 34 24.91 -27.80 -37.01
N LEU A 35 25.22 -27.53 -35.74
CA LEU A 35 26.43 -28.03 -35.08
C LEU A 35 26.47 -29.55 -35.01
N LYS A 36 25.32 -30.18 -34.74
CA LYS A 36 25.21 -31.65 -34.73
C LYS A 36 25.39 -32.23 -36.09
N ALA A 37 24.80 -31.64 -37.13
CA ALA A 37 25.01 -32.08 -38.53
C ALA A 37 26.47 -31.96 -38.94
N ALA A 38 27.12 -30.83 -38.72
CA ALA A 38 28.53 -30.63 -38.99
C ALA A 38 29.44 -31.62 -38.22
N SER A 39 29.07 -31.95 -36.99
CA SER A 39 29.80 -32.97 -36.19
C SER A 39 29.66 -34.37 -36.81
N ASN A 40 28.48 -34.73 -37.30
CA ASN A 40 28.23 -36.03 -37.94
C ASN A 40 28.99 -36.14 -39.24
N GLU A 41 29.00 -35.10 -40.09
CA GLU A 41 29.78 -35.05 -41.35
C GLU A 41 31.28 -35.26 -41.12
N VAL A 42 31.83 -34.62 -40.06
CA VAL A 42 33.24 -34.82 -39.65
C VAL A 42 33.49 -36.24 -39.18
N VAL A 43 32.54 -36.87 -38.47
CA VAL A 43 32.66 -38.26 -38.04
C VAL A 43 32.58 -39.21 -39.21
N GLU A 44 31.66 -39.00 -40.18
CA GLU A 44 31.54 -39.81 -41.39
C GLU A 44 32.80 -39.70 -42.27
N ALA A 45 33.27 -38.47 -42.55
CA ALA A 45 34.50 -38.24 -43.27
C ALA A 45 35.72 -38.88 -42.63
N ARG A 46 35.78 -38.99 -41.27
CA ARG A 46 36.81 -39.75 -40.58
C ARG A 46 36.65 -41.25 -40.75
N ARG A 47 35.45 -41.80 -40.75
CA ARG A 47 35.20 -43.25 -40.99
C ARG A 47 35.59 -43.63 -42.39
N GLU A 48 35.26 -42.85 -43.40
CA GLU A 48 35.65 -43.11 -44.79
C GLU A 48 37.17 -43.06 -44.97
N ARG A 49 37.89 -42.10 -44.34
CA ARG A 49 39.34 -42.01 -44.37
C ARG A 49 40.03 -43.14 -43.56
N SER A 50 39.43 -43.68 -42.55
CA SER A 50 39.97 -44.80 -41.77
C SER A 50 39.76 -46.15 -42.46
N GLY A 51 38.77 -46.23 -43.35
CA GLY A 51 38.57 -47.42 -44.24
C GLY A 51 39.62 -47.51 -45.37
N SER A 52 40.25 -46.41 -45.77
CA SER A 52 41.34 -46.33 -46.79
C SER A 52 42.69 -46.29 -46.06
N LYS A 53 43.40 -47.43 -46.02
CA LYS A 53 44.68 -47.60 -45.30
C LYS A 53 45.76 -46.57 -45.74
N ARG A 54 46.49 -46.06 -44.73
CA ARG A 54 47.85 -45.51 -44.70
C ARG A 54 48.08 -44.08 -45.24
N SER A 55 48.54 -43.30 -44.30
CA SER A 55 49.25 -42.03 -44.39
C SER A 55 48.39 -40.77 -44.15
N ALA A 56 48.30 -40.32 -42.95
CA ALA A 56 48.26 -38.89 -42.62
C ALA A 56 48.24 -38.67 -41.12
N GLN A 57 49.42 -38.44 -40.54
CA GLN A 57 49.63 -38.19 -39.11
C GLN A 57 49.68 -36.68 -38.77
N GLN A 58 49.15 -35.80 -39.59
CA GLN A 58 49.38 -34.35 -39.38
C GLN A 58 48.18 -33.38 -39.51
N THR A 59 46.95 -33.82 -39.73
CA THR A 59 45.81 -32.87 -39.86
C THR A 59 44.74 -33.01 -38.79
N GLY A 60 45.00 -33.73 -37.71
CA GLY A 60 44.00 -34.09 -36.70
C GLY A 60 43.64 -33.02 -35.64
N SER A 61 44.46 -31.99 -35.45
CA SER A 61 44.31 -31.09 -34.30
C SER A 61 43.39 -29.84 -34.54
N VAL A 62 43.37 -29.34 -35.77
CA VAL A 62 42.66 -28.07 -36.07
C VAL A 62 41.15 -28.25 -36.16
N VAL A 63 40.63 -29.37 -36.67
CA VAL A 63 39.20 -29.60 -36.83
C VAL A 63 38.50 -29.97 -35.51
N SER A 64 39.24 -30.62 -34.59
CA SER A 64 38.70 -30.97 -33.27
C SER A 64 38.44 -29.71 -32.42
N GLY A 65 39.33 -28.71 -32.54
CA GLY A 65 39.21 -27.46 -31.74
C GLY A 65 38.00 -26.60 -32.11
N SER A 66 37.62 -26.56 -33.40
CA SER A 66 36.50 -25.71 -33.84
C SER A 66 35.11 -26.27 -33.46
N VAL A 67 34.92 -27.58 -33.46
CA VAL A 67 33.66 -28.22 -33.05
C VAL A 67 33.49 -28.17 -31.52
N VAL A 68 34.58 -28.37 -30.77
CA VAL A 68 34.58 -28.25 -29.31
C VAL A 68 34.34 -26.79 -28.89
N SER A 69 34.98 -25.84 -29.59
CA SER A 69 34.78 -24.38 -29.37
C SER A 69 33.33 -23.94 -29.61
N GLY A 70 32.62 -24.51 -30.62
CA GLY A 70 31.20 -24.20 -30.86
C GLY A 70 30.25 -24.75 -29.79
N SER A 71 30.60 -25.86 -29.14
CA SER A 71 29.75 -26.51 -28.13
C SER A 71 29.61 -25.72 -26.85
N TRP A 72 30.68 -25.11 -26.31
CA TRP A 72 30.58 -24.32 -25.09
C TRP A 72 29.83 -23.01 -25.30
N LYS A 73 30.01 -22.34 -26.45
CA LYS A 73 29.27 -21.12 -26.81
C LYS A 73 27.76 -21.40 -26.87
N LEU A 74 27.38 -22.54 -27.45
CA LEU A 74 25.98 -22.95 -27.49
C LEU A 74 25.42 -23.24 -26.09
N LYS A 75 26.18 -23.93 -25.25
CA LYS A 75 25.79 -24.19 -23.85
C LYS A 75 25.60 -22.88 -23.09
N LEU A 76 26.54 -21.93 -23.21
CA LEU A 76 26.44 -20.61 -22.60
C LEU A 76 25.20 -19.86 -23.09
N ALA A 77 24.94 -19.85 -24.44
CA ALA A 77 23.76 -19.20 -25.01
C ALA A 77 22.44 -19.80 -24.49
N PHE A 78 22.37 -21.14 -24.33
CA PHE A 78 21.22 -21.79 -23.73
C PHE A 78 21.08 -21.44 -22.23
N SER A 79 22.18 -21.37 -21.47
CA SER A 79 22.14 -20.98 -20.06
C SER A 79 21.65 -19.54 -19.89
N VAL A 80 22.15 -18.62 -20.71
CA VAL A 80 21.68 -17.22 -20.70
C VAL A 80 20.21 -17.13 -21.09
N TRP A 81 19.80 -17.85 -22.14
CA TRP A 81 18.38 -17.89 -22.52
C TRP A 81 17.50 -18.44 -21.40
N ALA A 82 17.90 -19.55 -20.76
CA ALA A 82 17.15 -20.16 -19.67
C ALA A 82 17.03 -19.21 -18.45
N LEU A 83 18.11 -18.49 -18.12
CA LEU A 83 18.09 -17.48 -17.08
C LEU A 83 17.11 -16.35 -17.40
N VAL A 84 17.17 -15.81 -18.62
CA VAL A 84 16.27 -14.73 -19.05
C VAL A 84 14.82 -15.22 -19.08
N ALA A 85 14.57 -16.44 -19.56
CA ALA A 85 13.24 -17.04 -19.54
C ALA A 85 12.70 -17.24 -18.11
N LEU A 86 13.55 -17.68 -17.19
CA LEU A 86 13.20 -17.80 -15.78
C LEU A 86 12.84 -16.45 -15.17
N LEU A 87 13.67 -15.42 -15.38
CA LEU A 87 13.41 -14.07 -14.87
C LEU A 87 12.13 -13.47 -15.47
N THR A 88 11.87 -13.72 -16.76
CA THR A 88 10.62 -13.32 -17.41
C THR A 88 9.41 -14.04 -16.80
N SER A 89 9.56 -15.34 -16.50
CA SER A 89 8.48 -16.12 -15.85
C SER A 89 8.21 -15.65 -14.43
N LEU A 90 9.26 -15.26 -13.68
CA LEU A 90 9.11 -14.65 -12.36
C LEU A 90 8.38 -13.32 -12.45
N GLU A 91 8.76 -12.46 -13.39
CA GLU A 91 8.11 -11.18 -13.63
C GLU A 91 6.61 -11.35 -13.93
N LEU A 92 6.28 -12.22 -14.88
CA LEU A 92 4.88 -12.48 -15.27
C LEU A 92 4.09 -13.15 -14.13
N GLY A 93 4.71 -14.09 -13.42
CA GLY A 93 4.09 -14.73 -12.26
C GLY A 93 3.81 -13.73 -11.14
N PHE A 94 4.78 -12.87 -10.84
CA PHE A 94 4.62 -11.83 -9.83
C PHE A 94 3.52 -10.83 -10.24
N ALA A 95 3.54 -10.35 -11.47
CA ALA A 95 2.49 -9.47 -12.00
C ALA A 95 1.10 -10.13 -12.02
N ALA A 96 1.02 -11.46 -12.18
CA ALA A 96 -0.25 -12.17 -12.27
C ALA A 96 -0.88 -12.52 -10.91
N PHE A 97 -0.08 -12.67 -9.86
CA PHE A 97 -0.55 -13.27 -8.61
C PHE A 97 -0.28 -12.44 -7.36
N VAL A 98 0.68 -11.51 -7.36
CA VAL A 98 0.99 -10.70 -6.17
C VAL A 98 0.11 -9.46 -6.16
N ASP A 99 -0.74 -9.33 -5.15
CA ASP A 99 -1.60 -8.18 -4.90
C ASP A 99 -1.37 -7.71 -3.46
N THR A 100 -0.72 -6.57 -3.30
CA THR A 100 -0.37 -6.04 -1.99
C THR A 100 0.02 -4.57 -2.10
N THR A 101 0.25 -3.92 -0.97
CA THR A 101 0.67 -2.54 -0.87
C THR A 101 2.06 -2.41 -0.25
N ASP A 102 2.62 -1.22 -0.32
CA ASP A 102 3.83 -0.79 0.40
C ASP A 102 3.56 0.54 1.11
N ALA A 103 4.27 0.78 2.21
CA ALA A 103 4.03 1.92 3.10
C ALA A 103 4.17 3.31 2.43
N PHE A 104 4.83 3.39 1.26
CA PHE A 104 5.14 4.65 0.60
C PHE A 104 4.43 4.86 -0.74
N ASN A 105 3.53 3.94 -1.11
CA ASN A 105 2.90 3.91 -2.43
C ASN A 105 3.95 4.05 -3.57
N ALA A 106 5.06 3.32 -3.43
CA ALA A 106 6.22 3.46 -4.29
C ALA A 106 6.30 2.42 -5.40
N THR A 107 5.61 1.28 -5.25
CA THR A 107 5.73 0.16 -6.17
C THR A 107 4.59 0.09 -7.19
N ASN A 108 4.88 -0.52 -8.36
CA ASN A 108 3.86 -0.77 -9.38
C ASN A 108 2.78 -1.76 -8.88
N VAL A 109 3.11 -2.62 -7.93
CA VAL A 109 2.14 -3.52 -7.27
C VAL A 109 1.15 -2.69 -6.46
N CYS A 110 1.66 -1.75 -5.64
CA CYS A 110 0.83 -0.85 -4.85
C CYS A 110 -0.06 0.03 -5.74
N HIS A 111 0.49 0.66 -6.78
CA HIS A 111 -0.30 1.45 -7.74
C HIS A 111 -1.40 0.61 -8.41
N ARG A 112 -1.13 -0.66 -8.74
CA ARG A 112 -2.15 -1.57 -9.29
C ARG A 112 -3.21 -1.89 -8.25
N TRP A 113 -2.82 -2.11 -6.99
CA TRP A 113 -3.74 -2.34 -5.89
C TRP A 113 -4.72 -1.16 -5.75
N PHE A 114 -4.24 0.09 -5.77
CA PHE A 114 -5.09 1.28 -5.75
C PHE A 114 -6.10 1.30 -6.89
N ARG A 115 -5.64 1.08 -8.14
CA ARG A 115 -6.54 1.00 -9.32
C ARG A 115 -7.61 -0.08 -9.20
N ARG A 116 -7.35 -1.14 -8.46
CA ARG A 116 -8.27 -2.26 -8.30
C ARG A 116 -9.21 -2.12 -7.12
N HIS A 117 -8.71 -1.64 -5.99
CA HIS A 117 -9.42 -1.68 -4.71
C HIS A 117 -9.85 -0.31 -4.20
N VAL A 118 -9.36 0.78 -4.79
CA VAL A 118 -9.70 2.14 -4.39
C VAL A 118 -10.46 2.86 -5.51
N ASP A 119 -9.85 3.02 -6.68
CA ASP A 119 -10.40 3.86 -7.75
C ASP A 119 -11.83 3.48 -8.20
N PRO A 120 -12.21 2.17 -8.34
CA PRO A 120 -13.56 1.80 -8.73
C PRO A 120 -14.64 2.09 -7.68
N TYR A 121 -14.23 2.39 -6.47
CA TYR A 121 -15.11 2.69 -5.34
C TYR A 121 -15.06 4.15 -4.91
N ARG A 122 -14.44 5.04 -5.70
CA ARG A 122 -14.47 6.47 -5.44
C ARG A 122 -15.84 7.02 -5.84
N ASN A 123 -16.50 7.69 -4.87
CA ASN A 123 -17.72 8.43 -5.10
C ASN A 123 -17.44 9.76 -5.84
N GLU A 124 -18.48 10.53 -6.16
CA GLU A 124 -18.35 11.83 -6.86
C GLU A 124 -17.52 12.85 -6.09
N ALA A 125 -17.48 12.74 -4.74
CA ALA A 125 -16.61 13.57 -3.90
C ALA A 125 -15.15 13.10 -3.88
N GLY A 126 -14.82 11.96 -4.52
CA GLY A 126 -13.48 11.41 -4.66
C GLY A 126 -13.05 10.45 -3.54
N PHE A 127 -13.90 10.19 -2.56
CA PHE A 127 -13.58 9.28 -1.45
C PHE A 127 -13.88 7.82 -1.79
N ARG A 128 -13.10 6.90 -1.23
CA ARG A 128 -13.34 5.46 -1.33
C ARG A 128 -14.56 5.08 -0.50
N ASP A 129 -15.75 5.30 -1.05
CA ASP A 129 -17.02 5.00 -0.40
C ASP A 129 -18.06 4.50 -1.43
N ARG A 130 -18.98 3.62 -0.98
CA ARG A 130 -20.06 3.09 -1.83
C ARG A 130 -21.15 4.10 -2.10
N ARG A 131 -21.27 5.10 -1.26
CA ARG A 131 -22.36 6.05 -1.26
C ARG A 131 -21.87 7.44 -1.59
N GLU A 132 -22.74 8.17 -2.26
CA GLU A 132 -22.57 9.59 -2.45
C GLU A 132 -22.86 10.34 -1.14
N LEU A 133 -22.06 11.35 -0.87
CA LEU A 133 -22.33 12.28 0.21
C LEU A 133 -23.52 13.17 -0.18
N LYS A 134 -24.41 13.43 0.78
CA LYS A 134 -25.56 14.33 0.57
C LYS A 134 -25.39 15.57 1.43
N ALA A 135 -25.45 16.73 0.78
CA ALA A 135 -25.49 18.02 1.49
C ALA A 135 -26.84 18.24 2.19
N GLY A 136 -26.81 19.03 3.25
CA GLY A 136 -27.97 19.35 4.07
C GLY A 136 -28.27 18.32 5.18
N PRO A 137 -29.18 18.68 6.09
CA PRO A 137 -29.65 17.78 7.13
C PRO A 137 -30.30 16.53 6.54
N GLN A 138 -30.12 15.38 7.18
CA GLN A 138 -30.76 14.12 6.83
C GLN A 138 -31.58 13.65 8.04
N ASP A 139 -32.83 14.07 8.11
CA ASP A 139 -33.66 13.89 9.31
C ASP A 139 -33.90 12.42 9.70
N ASP A 140 -33.90 11.51 8.70
CA ASP A 140 -34.14 10.08 8.92
C ASP A 140 -32.88 9.26 9.22
N VAL A 141 -31.71 9.89 9.20
CA VAL A 141 -30.42 9.21 9.29
C VAL A 141 -29.49 9.95 10.24
N ARG A 142 -28.79 9.21 11.07
CA ARG A 142 -27.67 9.75 11.86
C ARG A 142 -26.37 9.56 11.12
N GLN A 143 -25.68 10.64 10.80
CA GLN A 143 -24.48 10.63 9.97
C GLN A 143 -23.21 10.77 10.79
N ILE A 144 -22.25 9.86 10.57
CA ILE A 144 -20.93 9.90 11.21
C ILE A 144 -19.87 9.92 10.12
N TYR A 145 -19.05 10.98 10.07
CA TYR A 145 -17.97 11.12 9.10
C TYR A 145 -16.63 10.85 9.74
N PHE A 146 -15.84 9.96 9.15
CA PHE A 146 -14.47 9.70 9.55
C PHE A 146 -13.50 10.39 8.61
N PHE A 147 -12.70 11.29 9.14
CA PHE A 147 -11.56 11.91 8.45
C PHE A 147 -10.27 11.28 8.93
N GLY A 148 -9.29 11.17 8.04
CA GLY A 148 -7.97 10.68 8.36
C GLY A 148 -7.14 10.41 7.10
N ASP A 149 -6.04 9.75 7.29
CA ASP A 149 -5.03 9.45 6.29
C ASP A 149 -5.21 8.08 5.60
N SER A 150 -4.08 7.45 5.25
CA SER A 150 -4.02 6.13 4.65
C SER A 150 -4.54 5.00 5.56
N PHE A 151 -4.52 5.17 6.88
CA PHE A 151 -5.11 4.23 7.84
C PHE A 151 -6.64 4.27 7.77
N THR A 152 -7.20 5.45 7.54
CA THR A 152 -8.65 5.65 7.44
C THR A 152 -9.21 5.19 6.09
N ILE A 153 -8.57 5.52 4.96
CA ILE A 153 -8.96 4.97 3.66
C ILE A 153 -8.83 3.44 3.62
N ALA A 154 -8.07 2.88 4.56
CA ALA A 154 -7.75 1.46 4.70
C ALA A 154 -6.89 0.93 3.54
N GLN A 155 -5.68 1.55 3.37
CA GLN A 155 -4.68 1.03 2.45
C GLN A 155 -4.31 -0.40 2.83
N GLY A 156 -4.28 -1.30 1.83
CA GLY A 156 -3.96 -2.72 2.01
C GLY A 156 -5.15 -3.61 2.35
N VAL A 157 -6.32 -3.03 2.66
CA VAL A 157 -7.57 -3.78 2.87
C VAL A 157 -8.37 -3.84 1.58
N ASP A 158 -8.53 -5.04 1.02
CA ASP A 158 -9.12 -5.24 -0.30
C ASP A 158 -10.61 -4.87 -0.37
N ARG A 159 -11.37 -5.26 0.66
CA ARG A 159 -12.84 -5.14 0.67
C ARG A 159 -13.29 -3.98 1.54
N LEU A 160 -14.27 -3.23 1.08
CA LEU A 160 -14.87 -2.16 1.86
C LEU A 160 -15.45 -2.68 3.20
N ASP A 161 -16.14 -3.83 3.18
CA ASP A 161 -16.73 -4.43 4.39
C ASP A 161 -15.72 -4.78 5.48
N ASP A 162 -14.42 -4.85 5.14
CA ASP A 162 -13.36 -5.18 6.08
C ASP A 162 -12.68 -3.95 6.68
N ARG A 163 -13.01 -2.73 6.21
CA ARG A 163 -12.54 -1.48 6.79
C ARG A 163 -13.22 -1.23 8.14
N PHE A 164 -12.51 -0.59 9.06
CA PHE A 164 -13.08 -0.29 10.38
C PHE A 164 -14.34 0.58 10.28
N THR A 165 -14.40 1.52 9.34
CA THR A 165 -15.56 2.42 9.15
C THR A 165 -16.83 1.68 8.75
N ASP A 166 -16.74 0.75 7.79
CA ASP A 166 -17.87 -0.08 7.37
C ASP A 166 -18.30 -1.07 8.48
N ARG A 167 -17.32 -1.61 9.22
CA ARG A 167 -17.59 -2.46 10.39
C ARG A 167 -18.26 -1.68 11.53
N VAL A 168 -17.84 -0.42 11.76
CA VAL A 168 -18.49 0.49 12.72
C VAL A 168 -19.95 0.70 12.35
N GLU A 169 -20.25 1.02 11.08
CA GLU A 169 -21.62 1.18 10.61
C GLU A 169 -22.46 -0.07 10.84
N ALA A 170 -21.93 -1.22 10.40
CA ALA A 170 -22.62 -2.50 10.54
C ALA A 170 -22.92 -2.84 12.01
N GLU A 171 -21.94 -2.64 12.90
CA GLU A 171 -22.06 -2.97 14.31
C GLU A 171 -22.97 -1.99 15.06
N LEU A 172 -22.89 -0.67 14.78
CA LEU A 172 -23.80 0.32 15.36
C LEU A 172 -25.26 0.01 14.98
N ASN A 173 -25.54 -0.27 13.69
CA ASN A 173 -26.88 -0.63 13.24
C ASN A 173 -27.34 -1.98 13.79
N ARG A 174 -26.45 -2.96 13.96
CA ARG A 174 -26.77 -4.23 14.60
C ARG A 174 -27.19 -4.04 16.06
N ARG A 175 -26.45 -3.20 16.82
CA ARG A 175 -26.77 -2.92 18.24
C ARG A 175 -28.05 -2.07 18.39
N ARG A 176 -28.26 -1.13 17.49
CA ARG A 176 -29.50 -0.33 17.45
C ARG A 176 -30.74 -1.20 17.23
N GLY A 177 -30.64 -2.29 16.45
CA GLY A 177 -31.76 -3.13 16.04
C GLY A 177 -32.68 -2.44 15.02
N SER A 178 -33.99 -2.54 15.23
CA SER A 178 -35.01 -1.96 14.33
C SER A 178 -35.57 -0.62 14.84
N THR A 179 -35.05 -0.08 15.94
CA THR A 179 -35.55 1.14 16.57
C THR A 179 -34.62 2.32 16.28
N GLY A 180 -35.18 3.53 16.17
CA GLY A 180 -34.43 4.76 15.95
C GLY A 180 -33.92 4.95 14.51
N LYS A 181 -33.26 6.08 14.29
CA LYS A 181 -32.73 6.47 12.98
C LYS A 181 -31.62 5.53 12.53
N GLU A 182 -31.54 5.21 11.22
CA GLU A 182 -30.42 4.50 10.61
C GLU A 182 -29.12 5.27 10.84
N ILE A 183 -28.05 4.57 11.21
CA ILE A 183 -26.71 5.16 11.33
C ILE A 183 -25.96 4.94 10.02
N ARG A 184 -25.45 6.00 9.43
CA ARG A 184 -24.61 5.97 8.22
C ARG A 184 -23.23 6.52 8.52
N VAL A 185 -22.23 5.74 8.14
CA VAL A 185 -20.83 6.12 8.28
C VAL A 185 -20.25 6.43 6.91
N ALA A 186 -19.62 7.59 6.77
CA ALA A 186 -18.84 7.94 5.59
C ALA A 186 -17.34 7.91 5.91
N ASN A 187 -16.57 7.31 5.01
CA ASN A 187 -15.12 7.27 5.10
C ASN A 187 -14.52 8.37 4.20
N LEU A 188 -14.01 9.43 4.82
CA LEU A 188 -13.37 10.56 4.17
C LEU A 188 -11.84 10.53 4.41
N GLY A 189 -11.26 9.34 4.45
CA GLY A 189 -9.82 9.15 4.50
C GLY A 189 -9.18 9.20 3.12
N GLU A 190 -7.94 9.70 3.04
CA GLU A 190 -7.17 9.71 1.80
C GLU A 190 -5.67 9.53 2.07
N PHE A 191 -4.99 8.85 1.16
CA PHE A 191 -3.55 8.58 1.26
C PHE A 191 -2.73 9.87 1.33
N GLY A 192 -1.81 9.90 2.31
CA GLY A 192 -0.84 10.99 2.46
C GLY A 192 -1.43 12.30 2.98
N TRP A 193 -2.65 12.26 3.53
CA TRP A 193 -3.18 13.41 4.24
C TRP A 193 -2.51 13.55 5.61
N ASP A 194 -2.34 14.78 6.01
CA ASP A 194 -1.84 15.23 7.30
C ASP A 194 -2.84 16.19 7.94
N VAL A 195 -2.57 16.63 9.16
CA VAL A 195 -3.48 17.50 9.90
C VAL A 195 -3.80 18.82 9.15
N SER A 196 -2.89 19.34 8.34
CA SER A 196 -3.12 20.58 7.59
C SER A 196 -4.09 20.38 6.42
N LEU A 197 -3.97 19.27 5.72
CA LEU A 197 -4.90 18.88 4.65
C LEU A 197 -6.27 18.51 5.23
N ILE A 198 -6.30 17.77 6.34
CA ILE A 198 -7.55 17.39 7.01
C ILE A 198 -8.31 18.61 7.51
N GLU A 199 -7.62 19.60 8.11
CA GLU A 199 -8.24 20.89 8.50
C GLU A 199 -8.91 21.56 7.29
N GLY A 200 -8.19 21.63 6.16
CA GLY A 200 -8.72 22.18 4.91
C GLY A 200 -9.94 21.43 4.39
N MET A 201 -9.91 20.10 4.45
CA MET A 201 -11.01 19.25 3.97
C MET A 201 -12.23 19.29 4.89
N VAL A 202 -12.05 19.29 6.21
CA VAL A 202 -13.16 19.48 7.17
C VAL A 202 -13.84 20.81 6.91
N ARG A 203 -13.07 21.90 6.77
CA ARG A 203 -13.61 23.21 6.42
C ARG A 203 -14.40 23.16 5.12
N ALA A 204 -13.82 22.64 4.03
CA ALA A 204 -14.47 22.57 2.74
C ALA A 204 -15.77 21.74 2.77
N THR A 205 -15.76 20.61 3.49
CA THR A 205 -16.92 19.75 3.67
C THR A 205 -18.07 20.50 4.36
N LEU A 206 -17.78 21.19 5.45
CA LEU A 206 -18.80 21.95 6.20
C LEU A 206 -19.29 23.19 5.42
N GLU A 207 -18.40 23.91 4.71
CA GLU A 207 -18.74 25.04 3.85
C GLU A 207 -19.62 24.64 2.65
N GLN A 208 -19.42 23.42 2.11
CA GLN A 208 -20.28 22.85 1.05
C GLN A 208 -21.65 22.40 1.55
N GLY A 209 -21.93 22.54 2.84
CA GLY A 209 -23.23 22.23 3.41
C GLY A 209 -23.41 20.80 3.90
N TYR A 210 -22.38 19.97 3.91
CA TYR A 210 -22.45 18.67 4.56
C TYR A 210 -22.57 18.84 6.08
N ARG A 211 -23.47 18.09 6.71
CA ARG A 211 -23.81 18.26 8.14
C ARG A 211 -23.90 16.89 8.81
N PRO A 212 -22.73 16.23 9.08
CA PRO A 212 -22.76 15.04 9.91
C PRO A 212 -23.16 15.38 11.35
N ASP A 213 -23.79 14.44 12.05
CA ASP A 213 -24.04 14.56 13.49
C ASP A 213 -22.74 14.48 14.29
N VAL A 214 -21.82 13.60 13.83
CA VAL A 214 -20.51 13.40 14.45
C VAL A 214 -19.43 13.39 13.38
N LEU A 215 -18.36 14.12 13.63
CA LEU A 215 -17.12 14.06 12.88
C LEU A 215 -16.04 13.42 13.75
N VAL A 216 -15.49 12.32 13.30
CA VAL A 216 -14.38 11.63 13.97
C VAL A 216 -13.11 11.84 13.17
N TYR A 217 -12.13 12.49 13.74
CA TYR A 217 -10.79 12.55 13.18
C TYR A 217 -9.97 11.37 13.72
N VAL A 218 -9.61 10.46 12.84
CA VAL A 218 -8.69 9.36 13.12
C VAL A 218 -7.28 9.88 12.89
N TYR A 219 -6.66 10.38 13.95
CA TYR A 219 -5.35 10.99 13.94
C TYR A 219 -4.28 9.90 13.94
N MET A 220 -3.43 9.86 12.92
CA MET A 220 -2.21 9.07 12.90
C MET A 220 -1.03 9.93 13.37
N LEU A 221 -0.08 9.35 14.11
CA LEU A 221 1.02 10.12 14.70
C LEU A 221 1.91 10.83 13.68
N ASN A 222 1.93 10.41 12.43
CA ASN A 222 2.62 11.13 11.35
C ASN A 222 1.84 12.32 10.78
N ASP A 223 0.61 12.56 11.18
CA ASP A 223 -0.17 13.72 10.73
C ASP A 223 0.46 15.06 11.15
N ILE A 224 1.37 15.04 12.14
CA ILE A 224 2.20 16.19 12.53
C ILE A 224 3.12 16.68 11.40
N GLU A 225 3.43 15.83 10.41
CA GLU A 225 4.35 16.12 9.30
C GLU A 225 3.91 17.32 8.47
N GLY A 226 2.63 17.58 8.36
CA GLY A 226 2.09 18.72 7.62
C GLY A 226 2.61 20.08 8.09
N TYR A 227 3.15 20.15 9.30
CA TYR A 227 3.76 21.37 9.87
C TYR A 227 5.27 21.24 10.12
N ASP A 228 5.90 20.10 9.76
CA ASP A 228 7.35 19.92 9.87
C ASP A 228 8.06 19.99 8.51
N PRO A 229 8.73 21.11 8.18
CA PRO A 229 9.43 21.26 6.90
C PRO A 229 10.56 20.25 6.67
N ARG A 230 11.10 19.65 7.74
CA ARG A 230 12.18 18.66 7.65
C ARG A 230 11.67 17.33 7.13
N THR A 231 10.45 16.95 7.48
CA THR A 231 9.80 15.75 6.96
C THR A 231 9.54 15.87 5.46
N GLU A 232 9.11 17.03 4.98
CA GLU A 232 8.96 17.27 3.52
C GLU A 232 10.28 17.03 2.77
N ILE A 233 11.42 17.46 3.34
CA ILE A 233 12.74 17.21 2.76
C ILE A 233 13.06 15.71 2.73
N ALA A 234 12.75 14.99 3.79
CA ALA A 234 12.96 13.54 3.87
C ALA A 234 12.11 12.78 2.84
N ILE A 235 10.81 13.06 2.78
CA ILE A 235 9.88 12.46 1.80
C ILE A 235 10.34 12.77 0.36
N ARG A 236 10.67 14.02 0.07
CA ARG A 236 11.21 14.41 -1.25
C ARG A 236 12.51 13.68 -1.58
N SER A 237 13.37 13.40 -0.60
CA SER A 237 14.60 12.64 -0.81
C SER A 237 14.32 11.18 -1.19
N ILE A 238 13.33 10.56 -0.57
CA ILE A 238 12.86 9.21 -0.90
C ILE A 238 12.25 9.20 -2.31
N GLN A 239 11.43 10.17 -2.65
CA GLN A 239 10.81 10.29 -3.97
C GLN A 239 11.83 10.61 -5.07
N ARG A 240 12.86 11.45 -4.82
CA ARG A 240 13.93 11.74 -5.78
C ARG A 240 14.87 10.57 -6.03
N SER A 241 14.95 9.62 -5.11
CA SER A 241 15.74 8.40 -5.29
C SER A 241 15.09 7.39 -6.26
N ARG A 242 13.93 7.71 -6.85
CA ARG A 242 13.30 6.86 -7.87
C ARG A 242 14.24 6.70 -9.05
N SER A 243 14.64 5.47 -9.30
CA SER A 243 15.44 5.11 -10.47
C SER A 243 14.70 5.50 -11.75
N THR A 244 15.43 6.04 -12.74
CA THR A 244 14.91 6.22 -14.10
C THR A 244 15.11 5.00 -14.99
N PHE A 245 15.77 3.96 -14.47
CA PHE A 245 16.06 2.76 -15.22
C PHE A 245 14.77 1.98 -15.50
N TRP A 246 14.50 1.74 -16.77
CA TRP A 246 13.25 1.15 -17.26
C TRP A 246 12.84 -0.14 -16.50
N LEU A 247 13.80 -1.01 -16.22
CA LEU A 247 13.52 -2.28 -15.53
C LEU A 247 12.94 -2.07 -14.13
N TRP A 248 13.41 -1.01 -13.41
CA TRP A 248 12.91 -0.70 -12.07
C TRP A 248 11.59 0.08 -12.06
N THR A 249 11.27 0.77 -13.15
CA THR A 249 10.08 1.65 -13.19
C THR A 249 8.87 1.03 -13.87
N ARG A 250 9.07 0.05 -14.77
CA ARG A 250 8.00 -0.47 -15.64
C ARG A 250 7.63 -1.93 -15.39
N THR A 251 8.36 -2.65 -14.54
CA THR A 251 8.07 -4.05 -14.21
C THR A 251 7.43 -4.15 -12.84
N TYR A 252 6.96 -5.33 -12.47
CA TYR A 252 6.37 -5.60 -11.15
C TYR A 252 7.38 -6.28 -10.22
N PHE A 253 7.95 -7.42 -10.63
CA PHE A 253 8.92 -8.15 -9.80
C PHE A 253 10.21 -7.37 -9.59
N PHE A 254 10.81 -6.83 -10.66
CA PHE A 254 12.07 -6.10 -10.53
C PHE A 254 11.87 -4.75 -9.84
N ASN A 255 10.74 -4.08 -10.06
CA ASN A 255 10.36 -2.88 -9.32
C ASN A 255 10.26 -3.17 -7.81
N TRP A 256 9.54 -4.23 -7.43
CA TRP A 256 9.43 -4.67 -6.05
C TRP A 256 10.79 -5.04 -5.43
N MET A 257 11.63 -5.81 -6.15
CA MET A 257 12.98 -6.16 -5.69
C MET A 257 13.87 -4.94 -5.49
N HIS A 258 13.76 -3.95 -6.38
CA HIS A 258 14.47 -2.68 -6.24
C HIS A 258 14.00 -1.92 -5.00
N PHE A 259 12.70 -1.86 -4.75
CA PHE A 259 12.13 -1.28 -3.55
C PHE A 259 12.64 -1.98 -2.28
N CYS A 260 12.59 -3.32 -2.21
CA CYS A 260 13.12 -4.08 -1.09
C CYS A 260 14.62 -3.82 -0.86
N TRP A 261 15.39 -3.71 -1.95
CA TRP A 261 16.82 -3.38 -1.87
C TRP A 261 17.04 -1.97 -1.33
N GLN A 262 16.26 -0.98 -1.78
CA GLN A 262 16.30 0.39 -1.26
C GLN A 262 15.96 0.43 0.24
N GLN A 263 14.93 -0.30 0.67
CA GLN A 263 14.57 -0.40 2.09
C GLN A 263 15.69 -1.03 2.92
N ALA A 264 16.34 -2.08 2.43
CA ALA A 264 17.47 -2.72 3.10
C ALA A 264 18.72 -1.81 3.20
N GLN A 265 18.90 -0.86 2.24
CA GLN A 265 19.99 0.12 2.27
C GLN A 265 19.64 1.36 3.11
N ALA A 266 18.38 1.54 3.40
CA ALA A 266 17.90 2.73 4.08
C ALA A 266 18.09 2.62 5.60
N GLY A 267 19.33 2.79 6.06
CA GLY A 267 19.59 3.33 7.41
C GLY A 267 18.93 4.70 7.64
N ARG A 268 18.12 5.13 6.68
CA ARG A 268 17.38 6.40 6.61
C ARG A 268 16.04 6.36 7.33
N THR A 269 15.46 5.19 7.51
CA THR A 269 14.24 5.01 8.31
C THR A 269 14.54 5.02 9.82
N VAL A 270 15.77 4.77 10.22
CA VAL A 270 16.16 4.79 11.64
C VAL A 270 16.06 6.21 12.24
N ASP A 271 16.31 7.24 11.42
CA ASP A 271 16.23 8.64 11.87
C ASP A 271 14.82 9.23 11.75
N TYR A 272 13.93 8.62 10.96
CA TYR A 272 12.58 9.14 10.73
C TYR A 272 11.70 9.07 11.99
N PHE A 273 11.60 7.93 12.64
CA PHE A 273 10.73 7.76 13.81
C PHE A 273 11.20 8.56 15.03
N PRO A 274 12.50 8.57 15.41
CA PRO A 274 12.99 9.46 16.44
C PRO A 274 12.72 10.92 16.13
N HIS A 275 12.97 11.36 14.88
CA HIS A 275 12.68 12.73 14.46
C HIS A 275 11.20 13.08 14.61
N LEU A 276 10.30 12.15 14.22
CA LEU A 276 8.86 12.35 14.35
C LEU A 276 8.43 12.44 15.83
N ALA A 277 9.00 11.60 16.69
CA ALA A 277 8.77 11.68 18.14
C ALA A 277 9.21 13.04 18.72
N ASP A 278 10.42 13.51 18.33
CA ASP A 278 10.95 14.82 18.75
C ASP A 278 10.08 15.99 18.27
N SER A 279 9.33 15.82 17.16
CA SER A 279 8.47 16.87 16.62
C SER A 279 7.32 17.20 17.58
N TYR A 280 6.85 16.25 18.39
CA TYR A 280 5.86 16.49 19.41
C TYR A 280 6.38 17.34 20.59
N ASP A 281 7.69 17.37 20.82
CA ASP A 281 8.34 18.22 21.83
C ASP A 281 8.88 19.53 21.25
N SER A 282 8.57 19.80 20.00
CA SER A 282 9.02 20.99 19.26
C SER A 282 7.87 22.01 19.08
N PRO A 283 8.17 23.23 18.58
CA PRO A 283 7.15 24.20 18.17
C PRO A 283 6.16 23.70 17.12
N VAL A 284 6.49 22.62 16.38
CA VAL A 284 5.60 21.98 15.40
C VAL A 284 4.29 21.53 16.07
N TRP A 285 4.38 20.97 17.27
CA TRP A 285 3.19 20.56 18.05
C TRP A 285 2.20 21.70 18.28
N GLN A 286 2.68 22.92 18.53
CA GLN A 286 1.78 24.07 18.74
C GLN A 286 0.97 24.40 17.46
N ASN A 287 1.55 24.20 16.28
CA ASN A 287 0.83 24.38 15.03
C ASN A 287 -0.24 23.29 14.84
N VAL A 288 0.12 22.04 15.15
CA VAL A 288 -0.84 20.92 15.14
C VAL A 288 -2.01 21.18 16.08
N ARG A 289 -1.70 21.54 17.34
CA ARG A 289 -2.69 21.87 18.36
C ARG A 289 -3.63 23.00 17.90
N ALA A 290 -3.07 24.05 17.29
CA ALA A 290 -3.86 25.14 16.74
C ALA A 290 -4.77 24.69 15.58
N ALA A 291 -4.31 23.76 14.72
CA ALA A 291 -5.13 23.18 13.66
C ALA A 291 -6.27 22.32 14.21
N LEU A 292 -6.00 21.46 15.19
CA LEU A 292 -7.01 20.67 15.87
C LEU A 292 -8.07 21.56 16.55
N GLN A 293 -7.64 22.67 17.18
CA GLN A 293 -8.54 23.65 17.76
C GLN A 293 -9.45 24.29 16.69
N ARG A 294 -8.90 24.68 15.53
CA ARG A 294 -9.70 25.23 14.43
C ARG A 294 -10.69 24.21 13.86
N ILE A 295 -10.30 22.92 13.77
CA ILE A 295 -11.23 21.86 13.37
C ILE A 295 -12.42 21.80 14.34
N LYS A 296 -12.13 21.78 15.65
CA LYS A 296 -13.17 21.78 16.67
C LYS A 296 -14.10 22.98 16.56
N GLU A 297 -13.54 24.18 16.50
CA GLU A 297 -14.29 25.42 16.39
C GLU A 297 -15.23 25.42 15.16
N ARG A 298 -14.73 24.92 14.01
CA ARG A 298 -15.55 24.75 12.81
C ARG A 298 -16.69 23.76 13.00
N CYS A 299 -16.44 22.66 13.68
CA CYS A 299 -17.50 21.69 14.00
C CYS A 299 -18.57 22.34 14.92
N ASP A 300 -18.13 23.05 15.96
CA ASP A 300 -19.04 23.75 16.87
C ASP A 300 -19.91 24.81 16.16
N GLU A 301 -19.30 25.63 15.26
CA GLU A 301 -20.00 26.63 14.46
C GLU A 301 -21.11 26.02 13.58
N HIS A 302 -20.98 24.75 13.23
CA HIS A 302 -21.94 24.04 12.38
C HIS A 302 -22.82 23.04 13.14
N GLY A 303 -22.71 22.97 14.46
CA GLY A 303 -23.48 22.06 15.30
C GLY A 303 -23.07 20.59 15.14
N VAL A 304 -21.85 20.32 14.71
CA VAL A 304 -21.28 18.98 14.51
C VAL A 304 -20.48 18.56 15.74
N GLU A 305 -20.76 17.38 16.28
CA GLU A 305 -20.01 16.87 17.43
C GLU A 305 -18.62 16.37 16.96
N PHE A 306 -17.54 16.99 17.43
CA PHE A 306 -16.17 16.61 17.09
C PHE A 306 -15.63 15.57 18.08
N ARG A 307 -15.05 14.48 17.54
CA ARG A 307 -14.37 13.41 18.31
C ARG A 307 -13.06 13.04 17.65
N MET A 308 -12.17 12.41 18.41
CA MET A 308 -10.88 11.93 17.91
C MET A 308 -10.63 10.45 18.26
N ALA A 309 -9.90 9.77 17.39
CA ALA A 309 -9.28 8.47 17.70
C ALA A 309 -7.79 8.54 17.36
N PHE A 310 -6.91 8.10 18.26
CA PHE A 310 -5.47 8.16 18.06
C PHE A 310 -4.96 6.79 17.62
N PHE A 311 -4.36 6.70 16.44
CA PHE A 311 -3.84 5.46 15.93
C PHE A 311 -2.34 5.36 16.19
N PRO A 312 -1.85 4.30 16.87
CA PRO A 312 -0.42 4.12 17.11
C PRO A 312 0.31 3.61 15.88
N PHE A 313 1.63 3.78 15.85
CA PHE A 313 2.49 3.04 14.93
C PHE A 313 2.51 1.56 15.30
N LEU A 314 2.03 0.70 14.40
CA LEU A 314 1.85 -0.73 14.65
C LEU A 314 3.17 -1.50 14.78
N HIS A 315 4.25 -1.02 14.17
CA HIS A 315 5.53 -1.73 14.08
C HIS A 315 6.40 -1.71 15.35
N ASN A 316 5.98 -1.02 16.39
CA ASN A 316 6.71 -0.94 17.66
C ASN A 316 5.78 -1.05 18.88
N LEU A 317 4.61 -1.67 18.73
CA LEU A 317 3.70 -1.89 19.86
C LEU A 317 4.36 -2.77 20.93
N GLY A 318 4.36 -2.31 22.16
CA GLY A 318 4.91 -3.06 23.27
C GLY A 318 5.39 -2.17 24.43
N PRO A 319 6.10 -2.75 25.42
CA PRO A 319 6.49 -2.02 26.64
C PRO A 319 7.46 -0.84 26.42
N GLU A 320 8.14 -0.81 25.29
CA GLU A 320 9.10 0.25 24.93
C GLU A 320 8.56 1.12 23.78
N TYR A 321 7.23 1.33 23.74
CA TYR A 321 6.61 2.13 22.68
C TYR A 321 7.12 3.58 22.71
N PRO A 322 7.79 4.07 21.64
CA PRO A 322 8.53 5.32 21.71
C PRO A 322 7.67 6.58 21.59
N PHE A 323 6.36 6.43 21.32
CA PHE A 323 5.45 7.55 21.07
C PHE A 323 4.42 7.78 22.19
N GLU A 324 4.58 7.18 23.36
CA GLU A 324 3.67 7.36 24.47
C GLU A 324 3.41 8.84 24.81
N HIS A 325 4.47 9.66 24.79
CA HIS A 325 4.35 11.11 25.03
C HIS A 325 3.52 11.85 23.96
N ALA A 326 3.51 11.36 22.71
CA ALA A 326 2.68 11.94 21.65
C ALA A 326 1.19 11.67 21.92
N HIS A 327 0.85 10.43 22.34
CA HIS A 327 -0.50 10.09 22.76
C HIS A 327 -0.95 10.92 23.97
N GLN A 328 -0.07 11.12 24.96
CA GLN A 328 -0.36 11.97 26.13
C GLN A 328 -0.68 13.40 25.71
N LYS A 329 0.09 14.00 24.81
CA LYS A 329 -0.16 15.37 24.30
C LYS A 329 -1.48 15.50 23.53
N LEU A 330 -1.85 14.48 22.77
CA LEU A 330 -3.15 14.44 22.10
C LEU A 330 -4.30 14.32 23.11
N ALA A 331 -4.14 13.47 24.13
CA ALA A 331 -5.12 13.33 25.21
C ALA A 331 -5.29 14.63 26.01
N GLU A 332 -4.18 15.28 26.40
CA GLU A 332 -4.19 16.59 27.07
C GLU A 332 -4.94 17.64 26.25
N PHE A 333 -4.68 17.72 24.94
CA PHE A 333 -5.43 18.61 24.06
C PHE A 333 -6.93 18.31 24.09
N CYS A 334 -7.31 17.03 23.98
CA CYS A 334 -8.72 16.64 23.97
C CYS A 334 -9.43 16.96 25.30
N ASP A 335 -8.76 16.71 26.43
CA ASP A 335 -9.28 17.02 27.76
C ASP A 335 -9.49 18.53 27.96
N GLU A 336 -8.50 19.35 27.54
CA GLU A 336 -8.58 20.81 27.64
C GLU A 336 -9.66 21.39 26.69
N ALA A 337 -9.82 20.82 25.48
CA ALA A 337 -10.79 21.28 24.49
C ALA A 337 -12.20 20.68 24.69
N GLY A 338 -12.38 19.74 25.63
CA GLY A 338 -13.63 19.01 25.85
C GLY A 338 -14.01 18.12 24.68
N VAL A 339 -13.03 17.52 24.00
CA VAL A 339 -13.20 16.61 22.87
C VAL A 339 -13.23 15.18 23.36
N LYS A 340 -14.27 14.42 23.04
CA LYS A 340 -14.32 12.98 23.34
C LYS A 340 -13.34 12.25 22.45
N TYR A 341 -12.49 11.40 23.01
CA TYR A 341 -11.47 10.68 22.26
C TYR A 341 -11.36 9.22 22.65
N LEU A 342 -10.67 8.46 21.82
CA LEU A 342 -10.25 7.08 22.07
C LEU A 342 -8.78 6.94 21.67
N ASP A 343 -7.94 6.56 22.63
CA ASP A 343 -6.59 6.11 22.34
C ASP A 343 -6.62 4.62 21.96
N LEU A 344 -6.16 4.29 20.77
CA LEU A 344 -6.11 2.92 20.25
C LEU A 344 -4.83 2.18 20.66
N GLU A 345 -3.82 2.87 21.20
CA GLU A 345 -2.57 2.22 21.62
C GLU A 345 -2.84 1.13 22.68
N PRO A 346 -3.55 1.39 23.82
CA PRO A 346 -3.83 0.36 24.80
C PRO A 346 -4.72 -0.79 24.29
N VAL A 347 -5.51 -0.52 23.24
CA VAL A 347 -6.37 -1.54 22.59
C VAL A 347 -5.53 -2.49 21.75
N LEU A 348 -4.54 -1.97 21.04
CA LEU A 348 -3.76 -2.74 20.05
C LEU A 348 -2.50 -3.38 20.66
N THR A 349 -1.89 -2.77 21.66
CA THR A 349 -0.67 -3.27 22.32
C THR A 349 -0.76 -4.72 22.83
N PRO A 350 -1.89 -5.21 23.42
CA PRO A 350 -2.00 -6.61 23.84
C PRO A 350 -1.89 -7.63 22.68
N HIS A 351 -2.06 -7.19 21.45
CA HIS A 351 -1.98 -8.04 20.26
C HIS A 351 -0.58 -8.06 19.62
N GLY A 352 0.34 -7.18 20.11
CA GLY A 352 1.68 -7.04 19.55
C GLY A 352 1.69 -6.47 18.14
N ASP A 353 2.88 -6.37 17.55
CA ASP A 353 3.06 -5.89 16.17
C ASP A 353 2.80 -6.98 15.12
N GLU A 354 2.98 -8.27 15.49
CA GLU A 354 2.77 -9.39 14.58
C GLU A 354 1.30 -9.62 14.27
N GLY A 355 0.97 -9.62 12.97
CA GLY A 355 -0.36 -9.95 12.47
C GLY A 355 -1.39 -8.82 12.54
N LEU A 356 -0.98 -7.57 12.78
CA LEU A 356 -1.81 -6.37 12.66
C LEU A 356 -1.53 -5.54 11.40
N MET A 357 -0.37 -5.76 10.76
CA MET A 357 0.06 -5.05 9.55
C MET A 357 -0.23 -5.84 8.28
N VAL A 358 -0.39 -5.14 7.15
CA VAL A 358 -0.63 -5.73 5.82
C VAL A 358 0.51 -6.69 5.45
N ASN A 359 1.75 -6.24 5.58
CA ASN A 359 2.93 -7.06 5.37
C ASN A 359 4.18 -6.38 5.97
N ARG A 360 5.34 -7.04 5.93
CA ARG A 360 6.59 -6.50 6.49
C ARG A 360 7.13 -5.24 5.80
N PHE A 361 6.60 -4.83 4.67
CA PHE A 361 6.96 -3.63 3.91
C PHE A 361 5.85 -2.59 3.90
N ASP A 362 4.75 -2.92 4.57
CA ASP A 362 3.59 -2.06 4.69
C ASP A 362 3.01 -2.14 6.11
N ASN A 363 3.26 -1.10 6.87
CA ASN A 363 2.86 -0.99 8.27
C ASN A 363 1.39 -0.55 8.43
N HIS A 364 0.63 -0.42 7.33
CA HIS A 364 -0.79 -0.11 7.43
C HIS A 364 -1.56 -1.25 8.09
N PRO A 365 -2.67 -0.94 8.78
CA PRO A 365 -3.49 -1.93 9.45
C PRO A 365 -4.13 -2.90 8.46
N ASN A 366 -4.06 -4.20 8.76
CA ASN A 366 -4.76 -5.24 8.02
C ASN A 366 -6.20 -5.42 8.52
N GLU A 367 -6.96 -6.34 7.92
CA GLU A 367 -8.37 -6.61 8.24
C GLU A 367 -8.59 -7.00 9.71
N ARG A 368 -7.61 -7.65 10.36
CA ARG A 368 -7.66 -8.01 11.77
C ARG A 368 -7.54 -6.76 12.65
N CYS A 369 -6.60 -5.89 12.35
CA CYS A 369 -6.46 -4.61 13.04
C CYS A 369 -7.71 -3.75 12.88
N HIS A 370 -8.24 -3.64 11.66
CA HIS A 370 -9.49 -2.94 11.39
C HIS A 370 -10.68 -3.50 12.20
N ALA A 371 -10.75 -4.80 12.42
CA ALA A 371 -11.80 -5.40 13.23
C ALA A 371 -11.70 -4.99 14.72
N LEU A 372 -10.49 -5.01 15.29
CA LEU A 372 -10.24 -4.59 16.68
C LEU A 372 -10.54 -3.10 16.87
N VAL A 373 -10.11 -2.27 15.94
CA VAL A 373 -10.36 -0.82 15.93
C VAL A 373 -11.87 -0.52 15.88
N ALA A 374 -12.60 -1.23 15.00
CA ALA A 374 -14.05 -1.05 14.88
C ALA A 374 -14.77 -1.39 16.21
N GLU A 375 -14.39 -2.51 16.84
CA GLU A 375 -14.97 -2.92 18.14
C GLU A 375 -14.73 -1.86 19.22
N ALA A 376 -13.50 -1.35 19.31
CA ALA A 376 -13.14 -0.31 20.28
C ALA A 376 -13.88 1.02 20.01
N ILE A 377 -13.95 1.47 18.76
CA ILE A 377 -14.66 2.70 18.39
C ILE A 377 -16.15 2.59 18.76
N VAL A 378 -16.81 1.49 18.42
CA VAL A 378 -18.22 1.28 18.75
C VAL A 378 -18.44 1.22 20.26
N GLY A 379 -17.58 0.50 20.99
CA GLY A 379 -17.75 0.28 22.42
C GLY A 379 -17.38 1.46 23.32
N GLN A 380 -16.41 2.28 22.90
CA GLN A 380 -15.85 3.32 23.76
C GLN A 380 -16.06 4.74 23.23
N LEU A 381 -16.01 4.92 21.90
CA LEU A 381 -16.12 6.25 21.30
C LEU A 381 -17.54 6.61 20.88
N LEU A 382 -18.31 5.66 20.33
CA LEU A 382 -19.60 5.90 19.68
C LEU A 382 -20.80 5.20 20.32
N GLN A 383 -20.64 4.58 21.49
CA GLN A 383 -21.74 3.84 22.15
C GLN A 383 -22.96 4.73 22.41
N ASP A 384 -22.75 5.99 22.85
CA ASP A 384 -23.82 6.97 23.11
C ASP A 384 -24.62 7.34 21.86
N GLN A 385 -24.09 7.10 20.67
CA GLN A 385 -24.80 7.39 19.41
C GLN A 385 -25.97 6.43 19.19
N ILE A 386 -25.90 5.22 19.71
CA ILE A 386 -27.00 4.26 19.69
C ILE A 386 -28.16 4.77 20.56
N GLU A 387 -27.87 5.27 21.77
CA GLU A 387 -28.87 5.79 22.68
C GLU A 387 -29.57 7.05 22.12
N LYS A 388 -28.79 7.93 21.48
CA LYS A 388 -29.33 9.15 20.84
C LYS A 388 -30.31 8.83 19.70
N THR A 389 -30.07 7.73 18.93
CA THR A 389 -31.00 7.35 17.86
C THR A 389 -32.35 6.85 18.39
N VAL A 390 -32.37 6.23 19.58
CA VAL A 390 -33.59 5.68 20.19
C VAL A 390 -34.34 6.75 20.98
N GLY A 391 -33.63 7.69 21.63
CA GLY A 391 -34.24 8.75 22.46
C GLY A 391 -35.01 9.81 21.67
N GLU A 392 -34.61 10.06 20.42
CA GLU A 392 -35.29 11.03 19.54
C GLU A 392 -36.69 10.56 19.08
N GLU A 393 -36.95 9.24 18.95
CA GLU A 393 -38.26 8.69 18.62
C GLU A 393 -39.29 8.78 19.79
N SER A 394 -38.84 8.98 21.01
CA SER A 394 -39.74 9.02 22.17
C SER A 394 -40.30 10.43 22.49
N LEU A 395 -39.91 11.44 21.67
CA LEU A 395 -40.29 12.84 21.86
C LEU A 395 -41.28 13.35 20.78
N ASP A 396 -41.54 12.58 19.72
CA ASP A 396 -42.54 12.81 18.71
C ASP A 396 -43.83 11.96 18.97
#